data_97453028a69fe778f8f0c4b0c98a4894
#
_entry.id   97453028a69fe778f8f0c4b0c98a4894
#
_cell.length_a   1.000
_cell.length_b   1.000
_cell.length_c   1.000
_cell.angle_alpha   90.00
_cell.angle_beta   90.00
_cell.angle_gamma   90.00
#
_symmetry.space_group_name_H-M   'P 1'
#
loop_
_entity.id
_entity.type
_entity.pdbx_description
1 polymer ?
#
loop_
_entity_poly.entity_id
_entity_poly.type
_entity_poly.pdbx_seq_one_letter_code
_entity_poly.pdbx_strand_id
1 'polypeptide(L)'
;TEAQVNNQGENSDDPMSANPLYQAVLNGLKSEGAQLTKQMLETTDSMEIVNNILIPALDKIGVDFEKGTIFLPQLIMSAAVAQAAFEEIRKAMVLSDKKPESKGKIVMATVKGDVHDIGKNIVKVLLENYGYDVIDLGKDVEYQAVVDAIKEHNAKLVGLSALMTTTLVSMKETIELIHENNLDCKIFVGGAVLT
;
A
#
# COMPACT_ATOMS: atom_id res chain seq x y z
N THR A 1 34.53 26.85 -5.08
CA THR A 1 34.99 25.70 -4.29
C THR A 1 33.76 24.81 -4.09
N GLU A 2 33.61 23.87 -4.99
CA GLU A 2 32.57 22.86 -5.00
C GLU A 2 32.88 21.87 -3.88
N ALA A 3 31.92 21.72 -2.95
CA ALA A 3 31.94 20.66 -1.97
C ALA A 3 31.36 19.39 -2.63
N GLN A 4 32.21 18.50 -3.09
CA GLN A 4 31.88 17.13 -3.41
C GLN A 4 31.48 16.42 -2.11
N VAL A 5 30.20 16.10 -1.95
CA VAL A 5 29.74 15.18 -0.93
C VAL A 5 30.10 13.78 -1.41
N ASN A 6 31.19 13.25 -0.87
CA ASN A 6 31.56 11.84 -1.00
C ASN A 6 30.58 11.01 -0.17
N ASN A 7 29.62 10.38 -0.83
CA ASN A 7 28.79 9.35 -0.23
C ASN A 7 29.37 7.98 -0.59
N GLN A 8 30.51 7.64 0.03
CA GLN A 8 31.02 6.27 0.13
C GLN A 8 30.82 5.82 1.58
N GLY A 9 29.85 4.93 1.80
CA GLY A 9 29.60 4.37 3.12
C GLY A 9 28.51 3.30 3.09
N GLU A 10 28.92 2.06 2.74
CA GLU A 10 28.47 0.80 3.36
C GLU A 10 27.01 0.36 3.15
N ASN A 11 26.81 -0.55 2.18
CA ASN A 11 26.25 -1.90 2.45
C ASN A 11 26.27 -2.71 1.15
N SER A 12 27.37 -3.43 0.91
CA SER A 12 27.56 -4.32 -0.23
C SER A 12 26.96 -5.72 -0.05
N ASP A 13 26.19 -5.97 1.02
CA ASP A 13 25.67 -7.29 1.37
C ASP A 13 24.15 -7.47 1.17
N ASP A 14 23.43 -6.45 0.69
CA ASP A 14 22.02 -6.62 0.35
C ASP A 14 21.91 -7.17 -1.09
N PRO A 15 21.45 -8.43 -1.28
CA PRO A 15 21.30 -9.03 -2.63
C PRO A 15 20.38 -8.20 -3.54
N MET A 16 19.52 -7.36 -2.95
CA MET A 16 18.59 -6.49 -3.68
C MET A 16 19.22 -5.17 -4.11
N SER A 17 20.41 -4.82 -3.59
CA SER A 17 21.10 -3.56 -3.93
C SER A 17 21.42 -3.39 -5.42
N ALA A 18 21.52 -4.47 -6.17
CA ALA A 18 21.72 -4.46 -7.62
C ALA A 18 20.42 -4.28 -8.44
N ASN A 19 19.24 -4.35 -7.82
CA ASN A 19 17.98 -4.23 -8.56
C ASN A 19 17.65 -2.76 -8.85
N PRO A 20 17.47 -2.35 -10.13
CA PRO A 20 17.24 -0.94 -10.48
C PRO A 20 15.95 -0.37 -9.88
N LEU A 21 14.86 -1.15 -9.83
CA LEU A 21 13.58 -0.69 -9.25
C LEU A 21 13.69 -0.51 -7.73
N TYR A 22 14.36 -1.43 -7.03
CA TYR A 22 14.67 -1.29 -5.61
C TYR A 22 15.45 0.02 -5.35
N GLN A 23 16.48 0.29 -6.13
CA GLN A 23 17.26 1.53 -6.04
C GLN A 23 16.43 2.78 -6.37
N ALA A 24 15.54 2.71 -7.35
CA ALA A 24 14.65 3.81 -7.68
C ALA A 24 13.73 4.16 -6.49
N VAL A 25 13.23 3.17 -5.75
CA VAL A 25 12.45 3.39 -4.51
C VAL A 25 13.30 4.05 -3.44
N LEU A 26 14.49 3.52 -3.15
CA LEU A 26 15.38 4.07 -2.12
C LEU A 26 15.78 5.53 -2.40
N ASN A 27 15.99 5.86 -3.67
CA ASN A 27 16.45 7.18 -4.11
C ASN A 27 15.29 8.16 -4.45
N GLY A 28 14.03 7.74 -4.34
CA GLY A 28 12.87 8.59 -4.61
C GLY A 28 12.67 8.96 -6.09
N LEU A 29 13.14 8.12 -7.03
CA LEU A 29 13.13 8.38 -8.47
C LEU A 29 11.79 7.94 -9.11
N LYS A 30 10.74 8.73 -8.91
CA LYS A 30 9.34 8.38 -9.26
C LYS A 30 9.17 7.97 -10.73
N SER A 31 9.66 8.77 -11.66
CA SER A 31 9.47 8.51 -13.10
C SER A 31 10.22 7.26 -13.55
N GLU A 32 11.43 7.05 -13.02
CA GLU A 32 12.25 5.88 -13.29
C GLU A 32 11.61 4.62 -12.70
N GLY A 33 11.12 4.67 -11.45
CA GLY A 33 10.43 3.56 -10.82
C GLY A 33 9.20 3.11 -11.60
N ALA A 34 8.38 4.05 -12.08
CA ALA A 34 7.23 3.73 -12.93
C ALA A 34 7.65 3.06 -14.25
N GLN A 35 8.67 3.59 -14.91
CA GLN A 35 9.18 3.04 -16.17
C GLN A 35 9.77 1.64 -16.00
N LEU A 36 10.60 1.44 -14.96
CA LEU A 36 11.19 0.13 -14.64
C LEU A 36 10.12 -0.89 -14.31
N THR A 37 9.10 -0.52 -13.52
CA THR A 37 7.98 -1.40 -13.21
C THR A 37 7.25 -1.83 -14.48
N LYS A 38 6.94 -0.88 -15.37
CA LYS A 38 6.29 -1.18 -16.65
C LYS A 38 7.10 -2.15 -17.51
N GLN A 39 8.42 -1.96 -17.62
CA GLN A 39 9.32 -2.86 -18.34
C GLN A 39 9.37 -4.26 -17.71
N MET A 40 9.44 -4.33 -16.38
CA MET A 40 9.48 -5.60 -15.67
C MET A 40 8.19 -6.41 -15.83
N LEU A 41 7.03 -5.74 -15.92
CA LEU A 41 5.73 -6.39 -16.15
C LEU A 41 5.61 -7.10 -17.50
N GLU A 42 6.52 -6.85 -18.45
CA GLU A 42 6.57 -7.58 -19.72
C GLU A 42 7.07 -9.02 -19.56
N THR A 43 7.87 -9.30 -18.52
CA THR A 43 8.55 -10.58 -18.32
C THR A 43 8.39 -11.18 -16.93
N THR A 44 7.95 -10.39 -15.96
CA THR A 44 7.90 -10.76 -14.54
C THR A 44 6.47 -10.62 -14.01
N ASP A 45 6.04 -11.58 -13.20
CA ASP A 45 4.73 -11.53 -12.56
C ASP A 45 4.61 -10.33 -11.61
N SER A 46 3.43 -9.70 -11.59
CA SER A 46 3.18 -8.52 -10.76
C SER A 46 3.41 -8.76 -9.28
N MET A 47 3.05 -9.97 -8.77
CA MET A 47 3.27 -10.32 -7.37
C MET A 47 4.74 -10.53 -7.04
N GLU A 48 5.51 -11.04 -7.98
CA GLU A 48 6.95 -11.18 -7.82
C GLU A 48 7.62 -9.81 -7.68
N ILE A 49 7.21 -8.84 -8.49
CA ILE A 49 7.70 -7.44 -8.36
C ILE A 49 7.33 -6.86 -6.99
N VAL A 50 6.09 -7.06 -6.56
CA VAL A 50 5.61 -6.54 -5.26
C VAL A 50 6.36 -7.18 -4.09
N ASN A 51 6.35 -8.52 -4.03
CA ASN A 51 6.86 -9.23 -2.86
C ASN A 51 8.40 -9.19 -2.77
N ASN A 52 9.08 -9.26 -3.90
CA ASN A 52 10.53 -9.41 -3.91
C ASN A 52 11.26 -8.07 -4.08
N ILE A 53 10.59 -6.99 -4.49
CA ILE A 53 11.25 -5.72 -4.74
C ILE A 53 10.61 -4.56 -3.97
N LEU A 54 9.29 -4.31 -4.17
CA LEU A 54 8.65 -3.12 -3.60
C LEU A 54 8.50 -3.21 -2.08
N ILE A 55 8.06 -4.36 -1.55
CA ILE A 55 7.92 -4.54 -0.10
C ILE A 55 9.28 -4.45 0.60
N PRO A 56 10.33 -5.18 0.19
CA PRO A 56 11.65 -5.04 0.79
C PRO A 56 12.22 -3.62 0.73
N ALA A 57 12.00 -2.89 -0.38
CA ALA A 57 12.44 -1.50 -0.50
C ALA A 57 11.72 -0.58 0.49
N LEU A 58 10.40 -0.75 0.65
CA LEU A 58 9.61 0.04 1.60
C LEU A 58 9.98 -0.28 3.05
N ASP A 59 10.23 -1.55 3.38
CA ASP A 59 10.71 -1.97 4.70
C ASP A 59 12.06 -1.33 5.01
N LYS A 60 13.00 -1.35 4.06
CA LYS A 60 14.30 -0.71 4.21
C LYS A 60 14.17 0.79 4.49
N ILE A 61 13.34 1.48 3.73
CA ILE A 61 13.05 2.92 3.92
C ILE A 61 12.41 3.17 5.29
N GLY A 62 11.48 2.33 5.74
CA GLY A 62 10.87 2.42 7.06
C GLY A 62 11.91 2.30 8.17
N VAL A 63 12.77 1.29 8.12
CA VAL A 63 13.88 1.08 9.07
C VAL A 63 14.86 2.24 9.07
N ASP A 64 15.22 2.77 7.89
CA ASP A 64 16.17 3.89 7.78
C ASP A 64 15.57 5.19 8.35
N PHE A 65 14.27 5.39 8.19
CA PHE A 65 13.56 6.52 8.79
C PHE A 65 13.50 6.40 10.32
N GLU A 66 13.17 5.22 10.86
CA GLU A 66 13.17 4.97 12.31
C GLU A 66 14.54 5.17 12.94
N LYS A 67 15.60 4.78 12.24
CA LYS A 67 16.99 5.01 12.66
C LYS A 67 17.47 6.46 12.50
N GLY A 68 16.68 7.31 11.85
CA GLY A 68 17.05 8.70 11.57
C GLY A 68 18.14 8.85 10.50
N THR A 69 18.42 7.82 9.70
CA THR A 69 19.37 7.85 8.59
C THR A 69 18.81 8.54 7.36
N ILE A 70 17.49 8.57 7.22
CA ILE A 70 16.77 9.37 6.23
C ILE A 70 15.75 10.29 6.92
N PHE A 71 15.34 11.35 6.21
CA PHE A 71 14.39 12.34 6.71
C PHE A 71 13.04 12.25 6.00
N LEU A 72 12.03 12.89 6.58
CA LEU A 72 10.65 12.87 6.08
C LEU A 72 10.51 13.17 4.57
N PRO A 73 11.22 14.13 3.95
CA PRO A 73 11.15 14.34 2.51
C PRO A 73 11.56 13.11 1.69
N GLN A 74 12.60 12.38 2.12
CA GLN A 74 13.06 11.17 1.44
C GLN A 74 12.03 10.05 1.56
N LEU A 75 11.45 9.86 2.75
CA LEU A 75 10.34 8.92 2.98
C LEU A 75 9.16 9.21 2.02
N ILE A 76 8.75 10.48 1.90
CA ILE A 76 7.66 10.89 1.01
C ILE A 76 8.01 10.61 -0.46
N MET A 77 9.24 10.88 -0.88
CA MET A 77 9.69 10.63 -2.25
C MET A 77 9.68 9.13 -2.56
N SER A 78 10.21 8.30 -1.67
CA SER A 78 10.19 6.84 -1.82
C SER A 78 8.76 6.27 -1.87
N ALA A 79 7.88 6.76 -1.02
CA ALA A 79 6.46 6.41 -1.06
C ALA A 79 5.79 6.78 -2.40
N ALA A 80 6.16 7.93 -2.99
CA ALA A 80 5.65 8.35 -4.29
C ALA A 80 6.14 7.46 -5.44
N VAL A 81 7.36 6.88 -5.33
CA VAL A 81 7.85 5.86 -6.29
C VAL A 81 7.02 4.59 -6.20
N ALA A 82 6.81 4.09 -4.98
CA ALA A 82 6.01 2.90 -4.75
C ALA A 82 4.58 3.07 -5.28
N GLN A 83 3.94 4.21 -5.01
CA GLN A 83 2.62 4.52 -5.58
C GLN A 83 2.61 4.47 -7.11
N ALA A 84 3.62 5.04 -7.76
CA ALA A 84 3.72 5.02 -9.21
C ALA A 84 3.93 3.59 -9.75
N ALA A 85 4.74 2.78 -9.08
CA ALA A 85 4.93 1.37 -9.42
C ALA A 85 3.63 0.56 -9.28
N PHE A 86 2.89 0.73 -8.18
CA PHE A 86 1.59 0.08 -7.98
C PHE A 86 0.55 0.50 -9.02
N GLU A 87 0.58 1.76 -9.48
CA GLU A 87 -0.31 2.23 -10.54
C GLU A 87 -0.04 1.53 -11.89
N GLU A 88 1.24 1.30 -12.23
CA GLU A 88 1.59 0.53 -13.44
C GLU A 88 1.18 -0.94 -13.32
N ILE A 89 1.37 -1.55 -12.16
CA ILE A 89 0.89 -2.91 -11.86
C ILE A 89 -0.64 -2.99 -12.05
N ARG A 90 -1.37 -2.05 -11.47
CA ARG A 90 -2.83 -1.98 -11.58
C ARG A 90 -3.29 -1.85 -13.05
N LYS A 91 -2.64 -1.01 -13.84
CA LYS A 91 -2.93 -0.88 -15.28
C LYS A 91 -2.71 -2.19 -16.03
N ALA A 92 -1.62 -2.90 -15.76
CA ALA A 92 -1.32 -4.18 -16.37
C ALA A 92 -2.36 -5.25 -16.00
N MET A 93 -2.82 -5.28 -14.74
CA MET A 93 -3.86 -6.20 -14.27
C MET A 93 -5.22 -5.95 -14.96
N VAL A 94 -5.59 -4.69 -15.18
CA VAL A 94 -6.85 -4.34 -15.89
C VAL A 94 -6.80 -4.78 -17.35
N LEU A 95 -5.61 -4.75 -17.98
CA LEU A 95 -5.42 -5.15 -19.38
C LEU A 95 -5.33 -6.67 -19.56
N SER A 96 -5.04 -7.42 -18.51
CA SER A 96 -5.04 -8.89 -18.57
C SER A 96 -6.49 -9.39 -18.49
N ASP A 97 -7.00 -9.97 -19.57
CA ASP A 97 -8.36 -10.53 -19.72
C ASP A 97 -8.65 -11.75 -18.80
N LYS A 98 -7.74 -12.07 -17.92
CA LYS A 98 -7.87 -13.13 -16.91
C LYS A 98 -8.44 -12.54 -15.62
N LYS A 99 -9.76 -12.26 -15.60
CA LYS A 99 -10.47 -12.18 -14.31
C LYS A 99 -10.74 -13.62 -13.86
N PRO A 100 -10.01 -14.14 -12.86
CA PRO A 100 -10.44 -15.36 -12.19
C PRO A 100 -11.84 -15.12 -11.60
N GLU A 101 -12.63 -16.18 -11.41
CA GLU A 101 -13.88 -16.07 -10.64
C GLU A 101 -13.57 -15.36 -9.32
N SER A 102 -14.33 -14.32 -9.02
CA SER A 102 -14.11 -13.52 -7.80
C SER A 102 -14.20 -14.41 -6.56
N LYS A 103 -13.18 -14.36 -5.71
CA LYS A 103 -13.16 -15.07 -4.43
C LYS A 103 -14.10 -14.44 -3.38
N GLY A 104 -14.66 -13.29 -3.69
CA GLY A 104 -15.55 -12.54 -2.84
C GLY A 104 -15.25 -11.04 -2.85
N LYS A 105 -16.13 -10.27 -2.22
CA LYS A 105 -16.02 -8.81 -2.14
C LYS A 105 -15.43 -8.38 -0.81
N ILE A 106 -14.55 -7.37 -0.87
CA ILE A 106 -13.91 -6.75 0.29
C ILE A 106 -14.15 -5.25 0.23
N VAL A 107 -14.71 -4.68 1.30
CA VAL A 107 -14.78 -3.22 1.46
C VAL A 107 -13.51 -2.75 2.15
N MET A 108 -12.84 -1.73 1.61
CA MET A 108 -11.65 -1.13 2.22
C MET A 108 -11.82 0.38 2.40
N ALA A 109 -11.39 0.87 3.56
CA ALA A 109 -11.44 2.30 3.88
C ALA A 109 -10.26 2.73 4.75
N THR A 110 -9.74 3.93 4.51
CA THR A 110 -8.98 4.66 5.52
C THR A 110 -9.98 5.44 6.36
N VAL A 111 -9.95 5.23 7.67
CA VAL A 111 -10.97 5.70 8.59
C VAL A 111 -11.08 7.22 8.64
N LYS A 112 -12.21 7.73 9.15
CA LYS A 112 -12.49 9.16 9.29
C LYS A 112 -11.37 9.89 10.02
N GLY A 113 -10.98 11.04 9.48
CA GLY A 113 -9.89 11.88 10.00
C GLY A 113 -8.49 11.42 9.58
N ASP A 114 -8.35 10.27 8.89
CA ASP A 114 -7.06 9.79 8.41
C ASP A 114 -6.95 9.91 6.88
N VAL A 115 -5.85 10.46 6.41
CA VAL A 115 -5.58 10.69 4.97
C VAL A 115 -4.46 9.79 4.43
N HIS A 116 -3.88 8.95 5.28
CA HIS A 116 -2.75 8.10 4.96
C HIS A 116 -3.24 6.78 4.36
N ASP A 117 -3.27 6.67 3.04
CA ASP A 117 -3.83 5.53 2.31
C ASP A 117 -2.83 4.66 1.56
N ILE A 118 -1.54 4.96 1.65
CA ILE A 118 -0.49 4.20 0.93
C ILE A 118 -0.53 2.72 1.31
N GLY A 119 -0.52 2.41 2.61
CA GLY A 119 -0.57 1.03 3.09
C GLY A 119 -1.85 0.31 2.65
N LYS A 120 -3.01 0.99 2.73
CA LYS A 120 -4.29 0.45 2.24
C LYS A 120 -4.23 0.13 0.74
N ASN A 121 -3.65 1.03 -0.06
CA ASN A 121 -3.56 0.84 -1.52
C ASN A 121 -2.62 -0.31 -1.90
N ILE A 122 -1.55 -0.55 -1.13
CA ILE A 122 -0.71 -1.74 -1.30
C ILE A 122 -1.53 -3.01 -1.07
N VAL A 123 -2.21 -3.10 0.08
CA VAL A 123 -3.04 -4.26 0.44
C VAL A 123 -4.16 -4.46 -0.58
N LYS A 124 -4.79 -3.39 -1.07
CA LYS A 124 -5.78 -3.46 -2.15
C LYS A 124 -5.23 -4.17 -3.38
N VAL A 125 -4.08 -3.73 -3.92
CA VAL A 125 -3.47 -4.35 -5.10
C VAL A 125 -3.18 -5.83 -4.87
N LEU A 126 -2.69 -6.19 -3.69
CA LEU A 126 -2.45 -7.58 -3.33
C LEU A 126 -3.76 -8.41 -3.35
N LEU A 127 -4.82 -7.91 -2.74
CA LEU A 127 -6.11 -8.60 -2.68
C LEU A 127 -6.74 -8.73 -4.07
N GLU A 128 -6.70 -7.69 -4.90
CA GLU A 128 -7.17 -7.73 -6.29
C GLU A 128 -6.41 -8.79 -7.09
N ASN A 129 -5.09 -8.89 -6.91
CA ASN A 129 -4.27 -9.90 -7.57
C ASN A 129 -4.56 -11.32 -7.07
N TYR A 130 -4.95 -11.48 -5.80
CA TYR A 130 -5.44 -12.76 -5.27
C TYR A 130 -6.85 -13.14 -5.74
N GLY A 131 -7.49 -12.29 -6.53
CA GLY A 131 -8.81 -12.55 -7.14
C GLY A 131 -9.99 -12.09 -6.29
N TYR A 132 -9.80 -11.13 -5.38
CA TYR A 132 -10.91 -10.49 -4.68
C TYR A 132 -11.39 -9.23 -5.42
N ASP A 133 -12.69 -8.97 -5.34
CA ASP A 133 -13.26 -7.69 -5.78
C ASP A 133 -13.17 -6.68 -4.64
N VAL A 134 -12.26 -5.71 -4.75
CA VAL A 134 -12.04 -4.70 -3.70
C VAL A 134 -12.85 -3.44 -3.99
N ILE A 135 -13.79 -3.14 -3.10
CA ILE A 135 -14.55 -1.90 -3.04
C ILE A 135 -13.80 -0.92 -2.16
N ASP A 136 -13.01 -0.05 -2.77
CA ASP A 136 -12.19 0.94 -2.08
C ASP A 136 -12.95 2.26 -1.92
N LEU A 137 -13.28 2.60 -0.68
CA LEU A 137 -13.99 3.83 -0.34
C LEU A 137 -13.06 5.05 -0.23
N GLY A 138 -11.73 4.84 -0.36
CA GLY A 138 -10.76 5.91 -0.29
C GLY A 138 -10.30 6.21 1.14
N LYS A 139 -10.11 7.49 1.44
CA LYS A 139 -9.58 8.00 2.71
C LYS A 139 -10.55 8.99 3.35
N ASP A 140 -10.40 9.21 4.66
CA ASP A 140 -11.28 10.08 5.46
C ASP A 140 -12.76 9.68 5.32
N VAL A 141 -13.00 8.36 5.45
CA VAL A 141 -14.29 7.76 5.15
C VAL A 141 -15.20 7.81 6.38
N GLU A 142 -16.41 8.35 6.20
CA GLU A 142 -17.45 8.37 7.24
C GLU A 142 -17.87 6.95 7.62
N TYR A 143 -18.13 6.74 8.91
CA TYR A 143 -18.50 5.42 9.47
C TYR A 143 -19.70 4.80 8.75
N GLN A 144 -20.74 5.62 8.50
CA GLN A 144 -21.95 5.17 7.84
C GLN A 144 -21.70 4.71 6.40
N ALA A 145 -20.78 5.38 5.67
CA ALA A 145 -20.43 4.99 4.31
C ALA A 145 -19.81 3.59 4.24
N VAL A 146 -19.04 3.18 5.27
CA VAL A 146 -18.51 1.82 5.37
C VAL A 146 -19.65 0.82 5.55
N VAL A 147 -20.58 1.10 6.46
CA VAL A 147 -21.76 0.24 6.73
C VAL A 147 -22.63 0.10 5.47
N ASP A 148 -22.87 1.19 4.78
CA ASP A 148 -23.70 1.21 3.56
C ASP A 148 -23.05 0.39 2.45
N ALA A 149 -21.74 0.53 2.25
CA ALA A 149 -20.99 -0.25 1.27
C ALA A 149 -20.98 -1.76 1.58
N ILE A 150 -20.85 -2.15 2.86
CA ILE A 150 -20.96 -3.56 3.28
C ILE A 150 -22.33 -4.14 2.89
N LYS A 151 -23.42 -3.39 3.16
CA LYS A 151 -24.79 -3.80 2.82
C LYS A 151 -25.00 -3.88 1.31
N GLU A 152 -24.64 -2.82 0.60
CA GLU A 152 -24.82 -2.71 -0.85
C GLU A 152 -24.11 -3.84 -1.62
N HIS A 153 -22.88 -4.12 -1.23
CA HIS A 153 -22.06 -5.11 -1.92
C HIS A 153 -22.15 -6.50 -1.31
N ASN A 154 -22.85 -6.68 -0.20
CA ASN A 154 -22.89 -7.92 0.60
C ASN A 154 -21.46 -8.44 0.90
N ALA A 155 -20.57 -7.52 1.28
CA ALA A 155 -19.17 -7.83 1.51
C ALA A 155 -19.01 -8.66 2.80
N LYS A 156 -18.21 -9.72 2.72
CA LYS A 156 -17.92 -10.62 3.86
C LYS A 156 -16.59 -10.30 4.54
N LEU A 157 -15.82 -9.39 3.96
CA LEU A 157 -14.56 -8.90 4.51
C LEU A 157 -14.54 -7.37 4.48
N VAL A 158 -13.99 -6.78 5.52
CA VAL A 158 -13.82 -5.32 5.66
C VAL A 158 -12.40 -5.03 6.13
N GLY A 159 -11.68 -4.19 5.40
CA GLY A 159 -10.35 -3.71 5.76
C GLY A 159 -10.39 -2.25 6.18
N LEU A 160 -9.95 -1.95 7.40
CA LEU A 160 -9.85 -0.58 7.91
C LEU A 160 -8.39 -0.20 8.14
N SER A 161 -8.00 1.00 7.70
CA SER A 161 -6.65 1.53 7.84
C SER A 161 -6.64 2.81 8.67
N ALA A 162 -5.70 2.90 9.63
CA ALA A 162 -5.40 4.11 10.38
C ALA A 162 -3.91 4.19 10.66
N LEU A 163 -3.29 5.34 10.36
CA LEU A 163 -1.86 5.55 10.61
C LEU A 163 -1.59 6.32 11.90
N MET A 164 -2.53 7.16 12.35
CA MET A 164 -2.36 8.03 13.52
C MET A 164 -3.06 7.46 14.74
N THR A 165 -2.47 7.64 15.93
CA THR A 165 -3.09 7.26 17.21
C THR A 165 -4.42 7.98 17.45
N THR A 166 -4.55 9.22 16.96
CA THR A 166 -5.78 10.01 17.06
C THR A 166 -6.94 9.45 16.26
N THR A 167 -6.67 8.70 15.19
CA THR A 167 -7.69 8.11 14.31
C THR A 167 -8.10 6.67 14.70
N LEU A 168 -7.46 6.10 15.73
CA LEU A 168 -7.90 4.82 16.31
C LEU A 168 -9.30 4.90 16.91
N VAL A 169 -9.71 6.06 17.41
CA VAL A 169 -11.09 6.28 17.90
C VAL A 169 -12.07 6.09 16.74
N SER A 170 -11.81 6.69 15.60
CA SER A 170 -12.63 6.54 14.39
C SER A 170 -12.68 5.10 13.89
N MET A 171 -11.59 4.36 13.99
CA MET A 171 -11.56 2.94 13.67
C MET A 171 -12.47 2.14 14.59
N LYS A 172 -12.39 2.39 15.90
CA LYS A 172 -13.23 1.75 16.90
C LYS A 172 -14.73 2.06 16.65
N GLU A 173 -15.08 3.33 16.44
CA GLU A 173 -16.47 3.75 16.16
C GLU A 173 -17.02 3.10 14.87
N THR A 174 -16.19 2.97 13.85
CA THR A 174 -16.57 2.25 12.62
C THR A 174 -16.88 0.78 12.91
N ILE A 175 -16.05 0.10 13.69
CA ILE A 175 -16.23 -1.32 14.06
C ILE A 175 -17.49 -1.49 14.92
N GLU A 176 -17.71 -0.61 15.90
CA GLU A 176 -18.90 -0.62 16.76
C GLU A 176 -20.17 -0.46 15.91
N LEU A 177 -20.18 0.48 14.97
CA LEU A 177 -21.34 0.69 14.08
C LEU A 177 -21.61 -0.51 13.17
N ILE A 178 -20.56 -1.19 12.67
CA ILE A 178 -20.72 -2.46 11.92
C ILE A 178 -21.39 -3.52 12.77
N HIS A 179 -20.97 -3.69 14.03
CA HIS A 179 -21.54 -4.65 14.97
C HIS A 179 -22.99 -4.30 15.35
N GLU A 180 -23.30 -3.03 15.63
CA GLU A 180 -24.65 -2.54 15.93
C GLU A 180 -25.63 -2.81 14.79
N ASN A 181 -25.15 -2.78 13.55
CA ASN A 181 -25.94 -3.12 12.38
C ASN A 181 -26.07 -4.65 12.13
N ASN A 182 -25.53 -5.50 13.01
CA ASN A 182 -25.53 -6.96 12.91
C ASN A 182 -25.05 -7.48 11.53
N LEU A 183 -24.01 -6.86 10.97
CA LEU A 183 -23.46 -7.27 9.68
C LEU A 183 -22.58 -8.49 9.84
N ASP A 184 -22.88 -9.55 9.07
CA ASP A 184 -22.09 -10.79 9.05
C ASP A 184 -20.86 -10.60 8.13
N CYS A 185 -19.83 -9.94 8.66
CA CYS A 185 -18.55 -9.74 8.00
C CYS A 185 -17.38 -9.89 8.99
N LYS A 186 -16.23 -10.27 8.46
CA LYS A 186 -14.96 -10.29 9.22
C LYS A 186 -14.22 -8.99 8.97
N ILE A 187 -13.66 -8.42 10.03
CA ILE A 187 -12.94 -7.16 9.98
C ILE A 187 -11.46 -7.44 10.20
N PHE A 188 -10.62 -6.91 9.31
CA PHE A 188 -9.18 -6.81 9.54
C PHE A 188 -8.77 -5.34 9.57
N VAL A 189 -7.77 -5.04 10.36
CA VAL A 189 -7.28 -3.69 10.58
C VAL A 189 -5.79 -3.61 10.27
N GLY A 190 -5.34 -2.46 9.78
CA GLY A 190 -3.95 -2.22 9.45
C GLY A 190 -3.56 -0.78 9.73
N GLY A 191 -2.26 -0.58 10.00
CA GLY A 191 -1.67 0.73 10.23
C GLY A 191 -0.54 0.68 11.24
N ALA A 192 0.37 1.66 11.19
CA ALA A 192 1.59 1.67 12.00
C ALA A 192 1.34 1.78 13.52
N VAL A 193 0.14 2.20 13.93
CA VAL A 193 -0.23 2.37 15.35
C VAL A 193 -0.90 1.14 15.97
N LEU A 194 -1.07 0.08 15.19
CA LEU A 194 -1.65 -1.19 15.63
C LEU A 194 -0.51 -2.15 15.99
N THR A 195 -0.28 -2.35 17.26
CA THR A 195 0.72 -3.28 17.82
C THR A 195 0.05 -4.41 18.58
#